data_e2401d39060dc75aa3f62b62f342d247
#
_entry.id   e2401d39060dc75aa3f62b62f342d247
#
_cell.length_a   1.000
_cell.length_b   1.000
_cell.length_c   1.000
_cell.angle_alpha   90.00
_cell.angle_beta   90.00
_cell.angle_gamma   90.00
#
_symmetry.space_group_name_H-M   'P 1'
#
loop_
_entity.id
_entity.type
_entity.pdbx_description
1 polymer ?
#
loop_
_entity_poly.entity_id
_entity_poly.type
_entity_poly.pdbx_seq_one_letter_code
_entity_poly.pdbx_strand_id
1 'polypeptide(L)'
;MIIETNTELLEYIPNVFASVIGENPLYDKMLKFLRVAELWLNIEVCDHATYSALSDDHKELAKRIVVMDAFHRAIPHLDLVLTPNGFGIVSNQNVVPASKERVASLREQTILERDLSINQLINVLHGNSTWIDSVPGRKWGKTIIQNLEISSECGEDAPSWNWYQAHIREIQGLQRMIAINFVSIAVMDRLCQSLLNATVTDIEARLIEMIRGFIVASLKEEQSSSEDLEKMVNYIKKNPETFSEWASSDTALLFEDYTFENEKESKGFWF
;
A
#
# COMPACT_ATOMS: atom_id res chain seq x y z
N MET A 1 -11.94 -12.57 17.19
CA MET A 1 -10.77 -11.65 17.23
C MET A 1 -9.55 -12.39 16.72
N ILE A 2 -8.61 -11.66 16.08
CA ILE A 2 -7.34 -12.23 15.57
C ILE A 2 -6.40 -12.60 16.73
N ILE A 3 -6.39 -11.79 17.79
CA ILE A 3 -5.62 -12.03 19.04
C ILE A 3 -6.61 -12.28 20.17
N GLU A 4 -6.51 -13.42 20.84
CA GLU A 4 -7.52 -13.88 21.81
C GLU A 4 -7.00 -13.98 23.25
N THR A 5 -5.68 -14.10 23.42
CA THR A 5 -5.07 -14.32 24.74
C THR A 5 -3.93 -13.37 25.04
N ASN A 6 -3.65 -13.18 26.34
CA ASN A 6 -2.51 -12.40 26.79
C ASN A 6 -1.16 -13.04 26.39
N THR A 7 -1.09 -14.37 26.37
CA THR A 7 0.13 -15.08 25.95
C THR A 7 0.44 -14.80 24.49
N GLU A 8 -0.55 -14.93 23.62
CA GLU A 8 -0.41 -14.62 22.19
C GLU A 8 -0.03 -13.15 21.95
N LEU A 9 -0.65 -12.21 22.68
CA LEU A 9 -0.30 -10.80 22.60
C LEU A 9 1.18 -10.55 22.92
N LEU A 10 1.69 -11.19 23.98
CA LEU A 10 3.07 -10.98 24.46
C LEU A 10 4.13 -11.57 23.52
N GLU A 11 3.78 -12.47 22.60
CA GLU A 11 4.68 -13.00 21.57
C GLU A 11 5.11 -11.92 20.56
N TYR A 12 4.27 -10.91 20.34
CA TYR A 12 4.53 -9.84 19.37
C TYR A 12 5.05 -8.56 19.98
N ILE A 13 4.82 -8.32 21.29
CA ILE A 13 5.28 -7.08 21.95
C ILE A 13 6.78 -7.18 22.25
N PRO A 14 7.61 -6.22 21.78
CA PRO A 14 9.05 -6.30 21.88
C PRO A 14 9.58 -6.13 23.33
N ASN A 15 8.73 -5.66 24.23
CA ASN A 15 9.13 -5.33 25.60
C ASN A 15 8.72 -6.39 26.60
N VAL A 16 9.57 -6.65 27.58
CA VAL A 16 9.21 -7.51 28.71
C VAL A 16 8.12 -6.83 29.54
N PHE A 17 6.98 -7.49 29.64
CA PHE A 17 5.90 -7.05 30.51
C PHE A 17 6.07 -7.65 31.91
N ALA A 18 6.33 -6.80 32.88
CA ALA A 18 6.36 -7.21 34.28
C ALA A 18 4.92 -7.38 34.79
N SER A 19 4.48 -8.63 35.01
CA SER A 19 3.19 -8.90 35.62
C SER A 19 3.25 -8.62 37.12
N VAL A 20 2.28 -7.85 37.63
CA VAL A 20 2.11 -7.61 39.07
C VAL A 20 0.91 -8.40 39.55
N ILE A 21 1.05 -9.14 40.65
CA ILE A 21 -0.03 -9.93 41.24
C ILE A 21 -1.18 -8.99 41.61
N GLY A 22 -2.39 -9.26 41.09
CA GLY A 22 -3.60 -8.49 41.33
C GLY A 22 -3.86 -7.36 40.32
N GLU A 23 -2.98 -7.13 39.34
CA GLU A 23 -3.25 -6.23 38.23
C GLU A 23 -3.84 -6.99 37.00
N ASN A 24 -4.68 -6.28 36.23
CA ASN A 24 -5.21 -6.82 35.00
C ASN A 24 -4.08 -7.08 33.99
N PRO A 25 -4.12 -8.19 33.24
CA PRO A 25 -3.16 -8.46 32.18
C PRO A 25 -3.13 -7.36 31.15
N LEU A 26 -1.99 -7.21 30.46
CA LEU A 26 -1.84 -6.20 29.39
C LEU A 26 -2.92 -6.34 28.31
N TYR A 27 -3.32 -7.55 28.01
CA TYR A 27 -4.38 -7.85 27.05
C TYR A 27 -5.68 -7.08 27.34
N ASP A 28 -6.14 -7.06 28.59
CA ASP A 28 -7.37 -6.35 28.96
C ASP A 28 -7.23 -4.83 28.77
N LYS A 29 -6.06 -4.28 29.07
CA LYS A 29 -5.75 -2.85 28.85
C LYS A 29 -5.72 -2.51 27.37
N MET A 30 -5.29 -3.43 26.52
CA MET A 30 -5.15 -3.26 25.08
C MET A 30 -6.39 -3.65 24.26
N LEU A 31 -7.36 -4.34 24.84
CA LEU A 31 -8.50 -4.92 24.13
C LEU A 31 -9.25 -3.92 23.21
N LYS A 32 -9.45 -2.68 23.68
CA LYS A 32 -10.10 -1.64 22.87
C LYS A 32 -9.27 -1.24 21.65
N PHE A 33 -7.95 -1.22 21.78
CA PHE A 33 -7.04 -0.88 20.68
C PHE A 33 -6.90 -2.03 19.69
N LEU A 34 -6.86 -3.29 20.18
CA LEU A 34 -6.86 -4.49 19.33
C LEU A 34 -8.11 -4.55 18.44
N ARG A 35 -9.29 -4.26 18.99
CA ARG A 35 -10.53 -4.21 18.20
C ARG A 35 -10.49 -3.14 17.09
N VAL A 36 -9.93 -1.96 17.38
CA VAL A 36 -9.78 -0.88 16.39
C VAL A 36 -8.78 -1.27 15.31
N ALA A 37 -7.64 -1.85 15.71
CA ALA A 37 -6.61 -2.30 14.78
C ALA A 37 -7.12 -3.43 13.86
N GLU A 38 -7.87 -4.39 14.40
CA GLU A 38 -8.49 -5.46 13.60
C GLU A 38 -9.52 -4.92 12.61
N LEU A 39 -10.37 -3.99 13.03
CA LEU A 39 -11.32 -3.35 12.14
C LEU A 39 -10.60 -2.59 11.01
N TRP A 40 -9.54 -1.87 11.34
CA TRP A 40 -8.72 -1.18 10.36
C TRP A 40 -8.06 -2.16 9.36
N LEU A 41 -7.48 -3.26 9.84
CA LEU A 41 -6.90 -4.31 8.99
C LEU A 41 -7.96 -4.86 8.01
N ASN A 42 -9.17 -5.15 8.51
CA ASN A 42 -10.27 -5.70 7.72
C ASN A 42 -10.72 -4.76 6.59
N ILE A 43 -10.63 -3.46 6.78
CA ILE A 43 -11.06 -2.46 5.79
C ILE A 43 -9.95 -2.15 4.78
N GLU A 44 -8.70 -2.09 5.25
CA GLU A 44 -7.61 -1.53 4.46
C GLU A 44 -6.73 -2.58 3.78
N VAL A 45 -6.55 -3.75 4.40
CA VAL A 45 -5.53 -4.72 3.96
C VAL A 45 -6.10 -6.11 3.71
N CYS A 46 -6.72 -6.72 4.72
CA CYS A 46 -7.10 -8.13 4.69
C CYS A 46 -8.37 -8.35 5.50
N ASP A 47 -9.49 -8.63 4.85
CA ASP A 47 -10.76 -8.89 5.53
C ASP A 47 -10.79 -10.26 6.24
N HIS A 48 -11.80 -10.47 7.07
CA HIS A 48 -11.92 -11.70 7.88
C HIS A 48 -12.01 -12.97 7.04
N ALA A 49 -12.67 -12.92 5.88
CA ALA A 49 -12.78 -14.08 4.99
C ALA A 49 -11.41 -14.45 4.42
N THR A 50 -10.66 -13.45 3.94
CA THR A 50 -9.28 -13.59 3.47
C THR A 50 -8.37 -14.11 4.57
N TYR A 51 -8.40 -13.49 5.77
CA TYR A 51 -7.61 -13.94 6.92
C TYR A 51 -7.87 -15.43 7.26
N SER A 52 -9.13 -15.85 7.24
CA SER A 52 -9.49 -17.25 7.54
C SER A 52 -8.92 -18.24 6.51
N ALA A 53 -8.74 -17.80 5.27
CA ALA A 53 -8.21 -18.61 4.18
C ALA A 53 -6.68 -18.62 4.10
N LEU A 54 -5.97 -17.77 4.88
CA LEU A 54 -4.51 -17.74 4.91
C LEU A 54 -3.90 -18.98 5.55
N SER A 55 -2.69 -19.35 5.12
CA SER A 55 -1.84 -20.29 5.87
C SER A 55 -1.45 -19.73 7.23
N ASP A 56 -1.04 -20.58 8.15
CA ASP A 56 -0.68 -20.14 9.50
C ASP A 56 0.49 -19.14 9.48
N ASP A 57 1.51 -19.36 8.63
CA ASP A 57 2.64 -18.42 8.47
C ASP A 57 2.17 -17.03 7.99
N HIS A 58 1.18 -16.96 7.11
CA HIS A 58 0.65 -15.69 6.64
C HIS A 58 -0.30 -15.03 7.64
N LYS A 59 -1.01 -15.83 8.47
CA LYS A 59 -1.77 -15.29 9.61
C LYS A 59 -0.88 -14.59 10.63
N GLU A 60 0.36 -15.04 10.81
CA GLU A 60 1.33 -14.38 11.68
C GLU A 60 1.62 -12.93 11.26
N LEU A 61 1.66 -12.64 9.95
CA LEU A 61 1.80 -11.26 9.46
C LEU A 61 0.60 -10.40 9.86
N ALA A 62 -0.62 -10.92 9.67
CA ALA A 62 -1.85 -10.21 10.04
C ALA A 62 -1.94 -9.97 11.56
N LYS A 63 -1.57 -10.95 12.38
CA LYS A 63 -1.50 -10.82 13.84
C LYS A 63 -0.50 -9.75 14.25
N ARG A 64 0.69 -9.76 13.66
CA ARG A 64 1.74 -8.74 13.92
C ARG A 64 1.24 -7.35 13.57
N ILE A 65 0.59 -7.16 12.42
CA ILE A 65 0.01 -5.87 12.03
C ILE A 65 -0.98 -5.38 13.09
N VAL A 66 -1.92 -6.24 13.53
CA VAL A 66 -2.93 -5.89 14.52
C VAL A 66 -2.30 -5.52 15.86
N VAL A 67 -1.33 -6.31 16.33
CA VAL A 67 -0.67 -6.04 17.62
C VAL A 67 0.16 -4.76 17.55
N MET A 68 0.94 -4.55 16.49
CA MET A 68 1.78 -3.36 16.35
C MET A 68 0.93 -2.09 16.22
N ASP A 69 -0.14 -2.09 15.44
CA ASP A 69 -1.05 -0.95 15.36
C ASP A 69 -1.77 -0.67 16.68
N ALA A 70 -2.26 -1.71 17.36
CA ALA A 70 -2.89 -1.59 18.67
C ALA A 70 -1.91 -1.07 19.74
N PHE A 71 -0.67 -1.59 19.75
CA PHE A 71 0.35 -1.18 20.70
C PHE A 71 0.80 0.26 20.46
N HIS A 72 1.03 0.65 19.21
CA HIS A 72 1.31 2.03 18.85
C HIS A 72 0.26 3.01 19.39
N ARG A 73 -1.02 2.66 19.24
CA ARG A 73 -2.15 3.47 19.76
C ARG A 73 -2.22 3.46 21.27
N ALA A 74 -1.82 2.36 21.93
CA ALA A 74 -1.88 2.20 23.38
C ALA A 74 -0.75 2.94 24.10
N ILE A 75 0.45 3.03 23.54
CA ILE A 75 1.65 3.62 24.18
C ILE A 75 1.35 4.94 24.89
N PRO A 76 0.70 5.95 24.28
CA PRO A 76 0.40 7.22 24.96
C PRO A 76 -0.55 7.13 26.16
N HIS A 77 -1.19 5.97 26.34
CA HIS A 77 -2.20 5.74 27.37
C HIS A 77 -1.75 4.76 28.46
N LEU A 78 -0.60 4.12 28.31
CA LEU A 78 -0.15 3.08 29.24
C LEU A 78 0.36 3.64 30.57
N ASP A 79 0.87 4.86 30.57
CA ASP A 79 1.39 5.58 31.76
C ASP A 79 0.42 6.64 32.29
N LEU A 80 -0.68 6.94 31.58
CA LEU A 80 -1.65 7.94 31.97
C LEU A 80 -2.83 7.31 32.68
N VAL A 81 -3.14 7.83 33.86
CA VAL A 81 -4.34 7.48 34.64
C VAL A 81 -5.28 8.68 34.66
N LEU A 82 -6.55 8.45 34.27
CA LEU A 82 -7.61 9.44 34.43
C LEU A 82 -8.12 9.41 35.87
N THR A 83 -7.97 10.52 36.55
CA THR A 83 -8.50 10.72 37.91
C THR A 83 -9.66 11.74 37.87
N PRO A 84 -10.51 11.82 38.91
CA PRO A 84 -11.56 12.82 38.97
C PRO A 84 -11.08 14.26 38.83
N ASN A 85 -9.80 14.52 39.12
CA ASN A 85 -9.20 15.86 39.10
C ASN A 85 -8.28 16.08 37.88
N GLY A 86 -8.22 15.15 36.93
CA GLY A 86 -7.39 15.23 35.70
C GLY A 86 -6.51 14.03 35.47
N PHE A 87 -5.45 14.20 34.70
CA PHE A 87 -4.51 13.12 34.37
C PHE A 87 -3.43 12.98 35.42
N GLY A 88 -3.15 11.74 35.84
CA GLY A 88 -2.03 11.37 36.68
C GLY A 88 -1.07 10.44 35.95
N ILE A 89 0.15 10.29 36.44
CA ILE A 89 1.14 9.32 35.96
C ILE A 89 1.21 8.19 36.99
N VAL A 90 1.24 6.94 36.52
CA VAL A 90 1.53 5.80 37.40
C VAL A 90 3.00 5.87 37.79
N SER A 91 3.28 6.19 39.05
CA SER A 91 4.63 6.13 39.64
C SER A 91 4.67 4.98 40.62
N ASN A 92 5.56 4.03 40.36
CA ASN A 92 5.85 2.94 41.29
C ASN A 92 7.23 3.16 41.89
N GLN A 93 7.42 2.88 43.18
CA GLN A 93 8.70 3.10 43.91
C GLN A 93 9.90 2.38 43.30
N ASN A 94 9.66 1.35 42.47
CA ASN A 94 10.70 0.51 41.85
C ASN A 94 10.89 0.74 40.33
N VAL A 95 10.12 1.64 39.70
CA VAL A 95 10.20 1.87 38.24
C VAL A 95 10.22 3.36 37.96
N VAL A 96 11.31 3.80 37.33
CA VAL A 96 11.46 5.19 36.87
C VAL A 96 10.76 5.33 35.50
N PRO A 97 9.99 6.38 35.25
CA PRO A 97 9.39 6.63 33.93
C PRO A 97 10.45 6.65 32.82
N ALA A 98 10.13 6.03 31.69
CA ALA A 98 11.01 6.04 30.53
C ALA A 98 11.21 7.46 29.99
N SER A 99 12.38 7.76 29.41
CA SER A 99 12.60 9.05 28.76
C SER A 99 11.70 9.19 27.53
N LYS A 100 11.35 10.45 27.19
CA LYS A 100 10.52 10.74 26.00
C LYS A 100 11.14 10.19 24.71
N GLU A 101 12.47 10.26 24.59
CA GLU A 101 13.19 9.75 23.41
C GLU A 101 13.05 8.23 23.28
N ARG A 102 13.14 7.46 24.37
CA ARG A 102 12.93 6.01 24.33
C ARG A 102 11.51 5.64 23.93
N VAL A 103 10.53 6.36 24.45
CA VAL A 103 9.12 6.14 24.08
C VAL A 103 8.87 6.51 22.61
N ALA A 104 9.47 7.61 22.13
CA ALA A 104 9.39 8.01 20.73
C ALA A 104 10.01 6.93 19.81
N SER A 105 11.23 6.48 20.12
CA SER A 105 11.91 5.42 19.36
C SER A 105 11.10 4.10 19.34
N LEU A 106 10.50 3.72 20.48
CA LEU A 106 9.61 2.55 20.51
C LEU A 106 8.39 2.71 19.59
N ARG A 107 7.79 3.91 19.57
CA ARG A 107 6.65 4.19 18.68
C ARG A 107 7.04 4.13 17.21
N GLU A 108 8.19 4.68 16.84
CA GLU A 108 8.75 4.62 15.49
C GLU A 108 9.00 3.17 15.06
N GLN A 109 9.67 2.39 15.92
CA GLN A 109 9.91 0.97 15.66
C GLN A 109 8.60 0.18 15.49
N THR A 110 7.60 0.44 16.31
CA THR A 110 6.29 -0.24 16.23
C THR A 110 5.59 0.05 14.91
N ILE A 111 5.64 1.28 14.41
CA ILE A 111 5.12 1.65 13.09
C ILE A 111 5.90 0.99 11.98
N LEU A 112 7.23 0.98 12.06
CA LEU A 112 8.09 0.34 11.06
C LEU A 112 7.78 -1.15 10.93
N GLU A 113 7.69 -1.89 12.04
CA GLU A 113 7.37 -3.32 12.02
C GLU A 113 5.95 -3.58 11.47
N ARG A 114 4.98 -2.73 11.81
CA ARG A 114 3.63 -2.79 11.24
C ARG A 114 3.67 -2.64 9.71
N ASP A 115 4.33 -1.61 9.21
CA ASP A 115 4.34 -1.24 7.81
C ASP A 115 5.11 -2.26 6.96
N LEU A 116 6.22 -2.79 7.46
CA LEU A 116 6.92 -3.92 6.85
C LEU A 116 6.02 -5.16 6.75
N SER A 117 5.28 -5.47 7.82
CA SER A 117 4.36 -6.61 7.84
C SER A 117 3.18 -6.41 6.87
N ILE A 118 2.67 -5.17 6.73
CA ILE A 118 1.64 -4.82 5.73
C ILE A 118 2.18 -5.07 4.33
N ASN A 119 3.38 -4.56 4.02
CA ASN A 119 3.99 -4.73 2.70
C ASN A 119 4.17 -6.20 2.35
N GLN A 120 4.67 -7.00 3.29
CA GLN A 120 4.83 -8.44 3.11
C GLN A 120 3.49 -9.15 2.91
N LEU A 121 2.47 -8.83 3.72
CA LEU A 121 1.15 -9.44 3.61
C LEU A 121 0.50 -9.12 2.27
N ILE A 122 0.55 -7.87 1.80
CA ILE A 122 -0.01 -7.49 0.50
C ILE A 122 0.66 -8.28 -0.63
N ASN A 123 1.99 -8.41 -0.62
CA ASN A 123 2.72 -9.16 -1.64
C ASN A 123 2.29 -10.64 -1.67
N VAL A 124 1.99 -11.23 -0.52
CA VAL A 124 1.49 -12.61 -0.40
C VAL A 124 0.03 -12.76 -0.86
N LEU A 125 -0.76 -11.69 -0.71
CA LEU A 125 -2.18 -11.70 -1.06
C LEU A 125 -2.44 -11.64 -2.58
N HIS A 126 -1.48 -11.18 -3.39
CA HIS A 126 -1.59 -11.23 -4.84
C HIS A 126 -1.84 -12.67 -5.33
N GLY A 127 -2.81 -12.84 -6.22
CA GLY A 127 -3.26 -14.13 -6.71
C GLY A 127 -4.21 -14.90 -5.77
N ASN A 128 -4.48 -14.39 -4.55
CA ASN A 128 -5.46 -14.99 -3.66
C ASN A 128 -6.88 -14.58 -4.07
N SER A 129 -7.68 -15.52 -4.58
CA SER A 129 -9.03 -15.26 -5.10
C SER A 129 -9.97 -14.64 -4.05
N THR A 130 -9.90 -15.09 -2.79
CA THR A 130 -10.74 -14.55 -1.71
C THR A 130 -10.42 -13.09 -1.46
N TRP A 131 -9.13 -12.72 -1.49
CA TRP A 131 -8.70 -11.34 -1.31
C TRP A 131 -9.06 -10.46 -2.51
N ILE A 132 -8.85 -10.93 -3.73
CA ILE A 132 -9.16 -10.20 -4.97
C ILE A 132 -10.63 -9.75 -4.97
N ASP A 133 -11.55 -10.62 -4.53
CA ASP A 133 -12.98 -10.34 -4.45
C ASP A 133 -13.40 -9.51 -3.23
N SER A 134 -12.50 -9.32 -2.27
CA SER A 134 -12.74 -8.56 -1.05
C SER A 134 -12.79 -7.05 -1.29
N VAL A 135 -13.25 -6.29 -0.28
CA VAL A 135 -13.23 -4.81 -0.33
C VAL A 135 -11.79 -4.28 -0.38
N PRO A 136 -10.84 -4.72 0.48
CA PRO A 136 -9.46 -4.28 0.37
C PRO A 136 -8.81 -4.70 -0.94
N GLY A 137 -8.98 -5.93 -1.42
CA GLY A 137 -8.40 -6.38 -2.69
C GLY A 137 -8.85 -5.54 -3.88
N ARG A 138 -10.16 -5.25 -3.99
CA ARG A 138 -10.67 -4.34 -5.02
C ARG A 138 -10.17 -2.91 -4.89
N LYS A 139 -9.84 -2.45 -3.68
CA LYS A 139 -9.23 -1.13 -3.45
C LYS A 139 -7.80 -1.09 -3.98
N TRP A 140 -7.00 -2.10 -3.66
CA TRP A 140 -5.63 -2.25 -4.14
C TRP A 140 -5.56 -2.45 -5.65
N GLY A 141 -6.46 -3.23 -6.24
CA GLY A 141 -6.54 -3.49 -7.68
C GLY A 141 -6.89 -2.29 -8.56
N LYS A 142 -7.20 -1.12 -7.99
CA LYS A 142 -7.44 0.14 -8.74
C LYS A 142 -6.16 0.91 -9.08
N THR A 143 -5.04 0.54 -8.51
CA THR A 143 -3.77 1.21 -8.74
C THR A 143 -2.72 0.26 -9.30
N ILE A 144 -1.83 0.81 -10.12
CA ILE A 144 -0.63 0.11 -10.59
C ILE A 144 0.42 -0.04 -9.46
N ILE A 145 0.28 0.74 -8.39
CA ILE A 145 1.13 0.70 -7.20
C ILE A 145 0.39 -0.10 -6.13
N GLN A 146 0.68 -1.39 -6.06
CA GLN A 146 -0.03 -2.34 -5.20
C GLN A 146 0.80 -2.84 -4.01
N ASN A 147 1.76 -2.04 -3.53
CA ASN A 147 2.52 -2.29 -2.31
C ASN A 147 3.05 -0.98 -1.73
N LEU A 148 3.71 -1.05 -0.57
CA LEU A 148 4.26 0.12 0.12
C LEU A 148 5.71 0.46 -0.29
N GLU A 149 6.34 -0.33 -1.15
CA GLU A 149 7.75 -0.14 -1.56
C GLU A 149 7.99 1.20 -2.25
N ILE A 150 6.96 1.74 -2.90
CA ILE A 150 7.04 3.05 -3.55
C ILE A 150 7.48 4.16 -2.60
N SER A 151 7.14 4.10 -1.32
CA SER A 151 7.58 5.10 -0.34
C SER A 151 9.10 5.08 -0.18
N SER A 152 9.72 3.89 -0.15
CA SER A 152 11.18 3.76 -0.10
C SER A 152 11.85 4.23 -1.40
N GLU A 153 11.23 3.97 -2.54
CA GLU A 153 11.71 4.49 -3.83
C GLU A 153 11.63 6.01 -3.91
N CYS A 154 10.68 6.61 -3.18
CA CYS A 154 10.52 8.06 -3.07
C CYS A 154 11.31 8.72 -1.93
N GLY A 155 12.16 7.96 -1.23
CA GLY A 155 13.12 8.51 -0.27
C GLY A 155 12.81 8.25 1.20
N GLU A 156 11.75 7.49 1.52
CA GLU A 156 11.57 6.98 2.88
C GLU A 156 12.57 5.86 3.19
N ASP A 157 13.00 5.74 4.43
CA ASP A 157 13.97 4.72 4.86
C ASP A 157 13.41 3.28 4.76
N ALA A 158 12.08 3.15 4.76
CA ALA A 158 11.37 1.87 4.71
C ALA A 158 9.95 2.04 4.12
N PRO A 159 9.28 0.93 3.71
CA PRO A 159 7.87 0.95 3.35
C PRO A 159 7.01 1.64 4.41
N SER A 160 6.21 2.63 4.00
CA SER A 160 5.43 3.47 4.91
C SER A 160 3.96 3.58 4.49
N TRP A 161 3.07 3.09 5.36
CA TRP A 161 1.63 3.22 5.18
C TRP A 161 1.18 4.69 5.22
N ASN A 162 1.72 5.47 6.15
CA ASN A 162 1.35 6.87 6.29
C ASN A 162 1.74 7.68 5.06
N TRP A 163 2.94 7.45 4.54
CA TRP A 163 3.40 8.07 3.30
C TRP A 163 2.49 7.68 2.12
N TYR A 164 2.20 6.38 1.96
CA TYR A 164 1.34 5.88 0.89
C TYR A 164 -0.06 6.51 0.93
N GLN A 165 -0.68 6.59 2.12
CA GLN A 165 -2.00 7.22 2.27
C GLN A 165 -1.98 8.73 1.98
N ALA A 166 -0.89 9.42 2.27
CA ALA A 166 -0.74 10.84 1.94
C ALA A 166 -0.65 11.09 0.43
N HIS A 167 0.00 10.18 -0.32
CA HIS A 167 0.28 10.36 -1.75
C HIS A 167 -0.64 9.55 -2.69
N ILE A 168 -1.53 8.69 -2.18
CA ILE A 168 -2.36 7.81 -3.02
C ILE A 168 -3.20 8.57 -4.06
N ARG A 169 -3.69 9.77 -3.74
CA ARG A 169 -4.47 10.59 -4.68
C ARG A 169 -3.61 11.13 -5.81
N GLU A 170 -2.39 11.49 -5.52
CA GLU A 170 -1.42 11.97 -6.51
C GLU A 170 -0.97 10.82 -7.41
N ILE A 171 -0.65 9.66 -6.85
CA ILE A 171 -0.35 8.42 -7.58
C ILE A 171 -1.49 8.09 -8.56
N GLN A 172 -2.73 8.10 -8.09
CA GLN A 172 -3.90 7.84 -8.94
C GLN A 172 -4.11 8.92 -10.01
N GLY A 173 -3.79 10.17 -9.72
CA GLY A 173 -3.81 11.28 -10.67
C GLY A 173 -2.82 11.08 -11.80
N LEU A 174 -1.56 10.75 -11.46
CA LEU A 174 -0.50 10.43 -12.43
C LEU A 174 -0.85 9.18 -13.25
N GLN A 175 -1.31 8.11 -12.61
CA GLN A 175 -1.77 6.89 -13.31
C GLN A 175 -2.87 7.22 -14.32
N ARG A 176 -3.87 8.00 -13.93
CA ARG A 176 -4.96 8.41 -14.82
C ARG A 176 -4.47 9.25 -15.99
N MET A 177 -3.55 10.18 -15.75
CA MET A 177 -2.92 11.00 -16.80
C MET A 177 -2.21 10.12 -17.81
N ILE A 178 -1.39 9.14 -17.35
CA ILE A 178 -0.70 8.18 -18.20
C ILE A 178 -1.70 7.31 -18.98
N ALA A 179 -2.75 6.82 -18.32
CA ALA A 179 -3.76 5.98 -18.94
C ALA A 179 -4.49 6.72 -20.09
N ILE A 180 -4.94 7.95 -19.86
CA ILE A 180 -5.72 8.69 -20.85
C ILE A 180 -4.86 9.11 -22.06
N ASN A 181 -3.63 9.54 -21.83
CA ASN A 181 -2.84 10.19 -22.86
C ASN A 181 -1.81 9.29 -23.55
N PHE A 182 -1.43 8.13 -22.98
CA PHE A 182 -0.31 7.33 -23.48
C PHE A 182 -0.60 5.83 -23.57
N VAL A 183 -1.06 5.22 -22.48
CA VAL A 183 -1.16 3.75 -22.34
C VAL A 183 -2.54 3.19 -22.73
N SER A 184 -3.58 3.96 -22.68
CA SER A 184 -5.01 3.70 -22.67
C SER A 184 -5.56 3.20 -21.34
N ILE A 185 -6.84 3.52 -21.07
CA ILE A 185 -7.52 3.08 -19.84
C ILE A 185 -7.63 1.56 -19.81
N ALA A 186 -7.98 0.93 -20.93
CA ALA A 186 -8.15 -0.52 -21.00
C ALA A 186 -6.85 -1.29 -20.70
N VAL A 187 -5.71 -0.84 -21.26
CA VAL A 187 -4.41 -1.44 -20.94
C VAL A 187 -4.05 -1.21 -19.48
N MET A 188 -4.22 0.01 -18.95
CA MET A 188 -3.92 0.30 -17.54
C MET A 188 -4.74 -0.57 -16.58
N ASP A 189 -6.04 -0.70 -16.81
CA ASP A 189 -6.93 -1.53 -15.98
C ASP A 189 -6.50 -3.00 -16.05
N ARG A 190 -6.15 -3.51 -17.23
CA ARG A 190 -5.65 -4.87 -17.37
C ARG A 190 -4.34 -5.08 -16.64
N LEU A 191 -3.38 -4.15 -16.72
CA LEU A 191 -2.11 -4.24 -15.97
C LEU A 191 -2.35 -4.26 -14.45
N CYS A 192 -3.25 -3.42 -13.95
CA CYS A 192 -3.63 -3.45 -12.53
C CYS A 192 -4.23 -4.80 -12.12
N GLN A 193 -5.08 -5.40 -12.98
CA GLN A 193 -5.66 -6.72 -12.73
C GLN A 193 -4.61 -7.84 -12.84
N SER A 194 -3.70 -7.78 -13.82
CA SER A 194 -2.60 -8.75 -13.93
C SER A 194 -1.71 -8.76 -12.69
N LEU A 195 -1.39 -7.59 -12.13
CA LEU A 195 -0.68 -7.47 -10.86
C LEU A 195 -1.47 -8.10 -9.71
N LEU A 196 -2.74 -7.73 -9.56
CA LEU A 196 -3.61 -8.22 -8.49
C LEU A 196 -3.74 -9.75 -8.51
N ASN A 197 -3.83 -10.33 -9.73
CA ASN A 197 -3.97 -11.76 -9.94
C ASN A 197 -2.64 -12.53 -9.95
N ALA A 198 -1.50 -11.86 -9.81
CA ALA A 198 -0.16 -12.43 -9.96
C ALA A 198 0.05 -13.18 -11.31
N THR A 199 -0.49 -12.61 -12.39
CA THR A 199 -0.44 -13.19 -13.74
C THR A 199 0.35 -12.34 -14.74
N VAL A 200 1.17 -11.43 -14.25
CA VAL A 200 1.97 -10.50 -15.05
C VAL A 200 2.95 -11.25 -15.94
N THR A 201 2.92 -10.99 -17.24
CA THR A 201 3.91 -11.48 -18.19
C THR A 201 5.16 -10.58 -18.21
N ASP A 202 6.29 -11.07 -18.73
CA ASP A 202 7.54 -10.29 -18.84
C ASP A 202 7.35 -9.00 -19.64
N ILE A 203 6.50 -9.03 -20.69
CA ILE A 203 6.18 -7.85 -21.51
C ILE A 203 5.38 -6.83 -20.69
N GLU A 204 4.40 -7.29 -19.93
CA GLU A 204 3.61 -6.42 -19.04
C GLU A 204 4.47 -5.86 -17.91
N ALA A 205 5.31 -6.69 -17.30
CA ALA A 205 6.22 -6.27 -16.23
C ALA A 205 7.09 -5.10 -16.66
N ARG A 206 7.61 -5.15 -17.90
CA ARG A 206 8.42 -4.05 -18.43
C ARG A 206 7.64 -2.74 -18.59
N LEU A 207 6.41 -2.79 -19.06
CA LEU A 207 5.56 -1.59 -19.16
C LEU A 207 5.18 -1.08 -17.76
N ILE A 208 4.89 -1.97 -16.81
CA ILE A 208 4.62 -1.61 -15.41
C ILE A 208 5.82 -0.91 -14.79
N GLU A 209 7.05 -1.40 -15.01
CA GLU A 209 8.28 -0.74 -14.54
C GLU A 209 8.42 0.68 -15.11
N MET A 210 8.15 0.87 -16.41
CA MET A 210 8.22 2.19 -17.04
C MET A 210 7.20 3.15 -16.42
N ILE A 211 5.96 2.71 -16.23
CA ILE A 211 4.88 3.49 -15.60
C ILE A 211 5.27 3.84 -14.16
N ARG A 212 5.72 2.84 -13.39
CA ARG A 212 6.15 3.00 -12.00
C ARG A 212 7.31 3.98 -11.88
N GLY A 213 8.33 3.84 -12.73
CA GLY A 213 9.48 4.75 -12.78
C GLY A 213 9.08 6.20 -13.05
N PHE A 214 8.14 6.43 -13.99
CA PHE A 214 7.62 7.77 -14.26
C PHE A 214 6.86 8.35 -13.05
N ILE A 215 6.02 7.54 -12.38
CA ILE A 215 5.29 7.97 -11.18
C ILE A 215 6.27 8.33 -10.06
N VAL A 216 7.30 7.50 -9.80
CA VAL A 216 8.32 7.76 -8.78
C VAL A 216 9.09 9.05 -9.09
N ALA A 217 9.56 9.24 -10.32
CA ALA A 217 10.27 10.45 -10.74
C ALA A 217 9.40 11.71 -10.56
N SER A 218 8.11 11.61 -10.91
CA SER A 218 7.17 12.72 -10.74
C SER A 218 6.93 13.07 -9.27
N LEU A 219 6.80 12.06 -8.39
CA LEU A 219 6.60 12.26 -6.93
C LEU A 219 7.85 12.84 -6.25
N LYS A 220 9.03 12.58 -6.80
CA LYS A 220 10.30 13.15 -6.33
C LYS A 220 10.61 14.51 -6.91
N GLU A 221 9.72 15.08 -7.73
CA GLU A 221 9.95 16.31 -8.48
C GLU A 221 11.22 16.25 -9.36
N GLU A 222 11.69 15.04 -9.70
CA GLU A 222 12.76 14.84 -10.67
C GLU A 222 12.23 15.10 -12.08
N GLN A 223 13.12 15.46 -13.02
CA GLN A 223 12.71 15.70 -14.42
C GLN A 223 12.18 14.40 -15.05
N SER A 224 10.87 14.16 -14.92
CA SER A 224 10.18 13.19 -15.76
C SER A 224 10.07 13.76 -17.17
N SER A 225 10.71 13.11 -18.14
CA SER A 225 10.75 13.65 -19.51
C SER A 225 9.56 13.17 -20.34
N SER A 226 9.08 14.01 -21.27
CA SER A 226 8.13 13.58 -22.31
C SER A 226 8.66 12.37 -23.10
N GLU A 227 9.97 12.23 -23.18
CA GLU A 227 10.66 11.10 -23.83
C GLU A 227 10.31 9.74 -23.14
N ASP A 228 10.16 9.72 -21.83
CA ASP A 228 9.81 8.48 -21.11
C ASP A 228 8.37 8.04 -21.40
N LEU A 229 7.46 8.99 -21.55
CA LEU A 229 6.08 8.72 -21.98
C LEU A 229 6.02 8.23 -23.43
N GLU A 230 6.79 8.82 -24.33
CA GLU A 230 6.92 8.35 -25.72
C GLU A 230 7.53 6.93 -25.80
N LYS A 231 8.49 6.61 -24.94
CA LYS A 231 9.03 5.23 -24.83
C LYS A 231 7.96 4.21 -24.47
N MET A 232 7.02 4.55 -23.58
CA MET A 232 5.90 3.67 -23.24
C MET A 232 5.03 3.39 -24.46
N VAL A 233 4.64 4.43 -25.20
CA VAL A 233 3.85 4.29 -26.44
C VAL A 233 4.59 3.44 -27.49
N ASN A 234 5.86 3.71 -27.69
CA ASN A 234 6.69 2.95 -28.63
C ASN A 234 6.83 1.47 -28.20
N TYR A 235 6.89 1.22 -26.89
CA TYR A 235 6.93 -0.14 -26.37
C TYR A 235 5.61 -0.90 -26.61
N ILE A 236 4.48 -0.24 -26.42
CA ILE A 236 3.15 -0.78 -26.70
C ILE A 236 3.02 -1.10 -28.22
N LYS A 237 3.39 -0.15 -29.09
CA LYS A 237 3.35 -0.34 -30.55
C LYS A 237 4.22 -1.50 -31.04
N LYS A 238 5.33 -1.80 -30.33
CA LYS A 238 6.22 -2.95 -30.65
C LYS A 238 5.68 -4.29 -30.18
N ASN A 239 4.67 -4.31 -29.29
CA ASN A 239 4.08 -5.53 -28.72
C ASN A 239 2.56 -5.57 -28.95
N PRO A 240 2.07 -5.47 -30.21
CA PRO A 240 0.66 -5.30 -30.50
C PRO A 240 -0.19 -6.52 -30.13
N GLU A 241 0.39 -7.72 -30.09
CA GLU A 241 -0.32 -8.92 -29.68
C GLU A 241 -0.64 -8.92 -28.18
N THR A 242 0.27 -8.37 -27.35
CA THR A 242 0.07 -8.25 -25.92
C THR A 242 -0.86 -7.07 -25.56
N PHE A 243 -0.79 -5.99 -26.31
CA PHE A 243 -1.55 -4.75 -26.04
C PHE A 243 -2.57 -4.45 -27.16
N SER A 244 -3.29 -5.48 -27.61
CA SER A 244 -4.25 -5.37 -28.73
C SER A 244 -5.36 -4.34 -28.47
N GLU A 245 -5.80 -4.18 -27.23
CA GLU A 245 -6.81 -3.21 -26.81
C GLU A 245 -6.32 -1.75 -26.96
N TRP A 246 -5.01 -1.52 -26.97
CA TRP A 246 -4.48 -0.17 -27.19
C TRP A 246 -4.77 0.35 -28.59
N ALA A 247 -4.60 -0.49 -29.61
CA ALA A 247 -4.77 -0.09 -31.02
C ALA A 247 -6.20 0.37 -31.34
N SER A 248 -7.20 -0.10 -30.60
CA SER A 248 -8.61 0.30 -30.74
C SER A 248 -9.05 1.41 -29.79
N SER A 249 -8.11 2.01 -29.04
CA SER A 249 -8.42 3.04 -28.05
C SER A 249 -8.35 4.46 -28.63
N ASP A 250 -9.11 5.39 -28.02
CA ASP A 250 -9.01 6.81 -28.34
C ASP A 250 -7.58 7.34 -28.12
N THR A 251 -6.83 6.76 -27.19
CA THR A 251 -5.44 7.11 -26.93
C THR A 251 -4.55 6.80 -28.14
N ALA A 252 -4.79 5.71 -28.87
CA ALA A 252 -3.99 5.37 -30.06
C ALA A 252 -4.14 6.40 -31.17
N LEU A 253 -5.31 7.01 -31.32
CA LEU A 253 -5.56 8.07 -32.32
C LEU A 253 -4.67 9.30 -32.12
N LEU A 254 -4.21 9.57 -30.90
CA LEU A 254 -3.29 10.67 -30.59
C LEU A 254 -1.89 10.44 -31.19
N PHE A 255 -1.55 9.20 -31.56
CA PHE A 255 -0.26 8.76 -32.06
C PHE A 255 -0.33 8.18 -33.48
N GLU A 256 -1.41 8.42 -34.21
CA GLU A 256 -1.51 8.10 -35.62
C GLU A 256 -0.75 9.13 -36.43
N ASP A 257 0.12 8.65 -37.33
CA ASP A 257 0.79 9.52 -38.29
C ASP A 257 -0.25 10.07 -39.25
N TYR A 258 -0.40 11.38 -39.29
CA TYR A 258 -1.27 12.05 -40.23
C TYR A 258 -0.64 11.93 -41.62
N THR A 259 -0.95 10.87 -42.35
CA THR A 259 -0.59 10.76 -43.78
C THR A 259 -1.58 11.59 -44.58
N PHE A 260 -1.11 12.70 -45.10
CA PHE A 260 -1.86 13.52 -46.04
C PHE A 260 -1.91 12.78 -47.38
N GLU A 261 -2.99 12.07 -47.66
CA GLU A 261 -3.24 11.53 -48.99
C GLU A 261 -3.75 12.66 -49.88
N ASN A 262 -2.89 13.09 -50.81
CA ASN A 262 -3.27 14.01 -51.87
C ASN A 262 -4.19 13.26 -52.85
N GLU A 263 -5.48 13.44 -52.73
CA GLU A 263 -6.41 12.96 -53.76
C GLU A 263 -6.12 13.70 -55.05
N LYS A 264 -5.86 12.97 -56.12
CA LYS A 264 -5.52 13.49 -57.45
C LYS A 264 -6.58 14.42 -58.05
N GLU A 265 -7.75 14.58 -57.45
CA GLU A 265 -8.85 15.41 -57.87
C GLU A 265 -9.03 16.72 -57.11
N SER A 266 -8.24 16.99 -56.09
CA SER A 266 -8.33 18.24 -55.34
C SER A 266 -7.74 19.41 -56.18
N LYS A 267 -8.59 20.32 -56.59
CA LYS A 267 -8.20 21.56 -57.33
C LYS A 267 -7.61 22.63 -56.37
N GLY A 268 -6.53 22.33 -55.73
CA GLY A 268 -5.81 23.31 -54.87
C GLY A 268 -4.59 22.72 -54.23
N PHE A 269 -3.47 23.44 -54.25
CA PHE A 269 -2.30 23.16 -53.48
C PHE A 269 -2.49 23.76 -52.08
N TRP A 270 -2.51 22.91 -51.06
CA TRP A 270 -2.46 23.34 -49.67
C TRP A 270 -1.02 23.06 -49.18
N PHE A 271 -0.33 24.12 -48.74
CA PHE A 271 0.96 24.03 -48.12
C PHE A 271 0.81 23.99 -46.61
#